data_4e512b20d25fb4aff9b4c6073897609d
#
_entry.id   4e512b20d25fb4aff9b4c6073897609d
#
_cell.length_a   1.000
_cell.length_b   1.000
_cell.length_c   1.000
_cell.angle_alpha   90.00
_cell.angle_beta   90.00
_cell.angle_gamma   90.00
#
_symmetry.space_group_name_H-M   'P 1'
#
loop_
_entity.id
_entity.type
_entity.pdbx_description
1 polymer ?
#
loop_
_entity_poly.entity_id
_entity_poly.type
_entity_poly.pdbx_seq_one_letter_code
_entity_poly.pdbx_strand_id
1 'polypeptide(L)'
;YSTSKVQNEIDIKNSNKKYIILRLGSVYGYSSDTMRINIMPNLFSKIASQNGTLKLFAGGRQMKSLVPLIDVARCFKFMEEKEGIKSEVFNLTKDTITVKEVAEICKKHNPKISLRETNDEIPNLGFSLSNKKLLKTGFKFLYNLDQNIKEMIFKWSKQKIKKDLEYVKDGGNIYADSRGKISNHELTEPINLIGLIESRKGTIRANHYHPQQEQKCLFTKGQIIEIYQDIINPDSPKVTQVVNEGQLSVIKPNVAHTMVFTKDTTFLNLVRGERDHENYGITHTVKHVFVDEK
;
A
#
# COMPACT_ATOMS: atom_id res chain seq x y z
N TYR A 1 -2.03 12.00 14.85
CA TYR A 1 -2.47 10.63 15.09
C TYR A 1 -1.98 10.06 16.43
N SER A 2 -0.69 10.07 16.74
CA SER A 2 -0.16 9.53 18.00
C SER A 2 -0.75 10.23 19.22
N THR A 3 -0.81 11.56 19.20
CA THR A 3 -1.38 12.37 20.28
C THR A 3 -2.85 12.02 20.55
N SER A 4 -3.67 11.85 19.49
CA SER A 4 -5.08 11.47 19.64
C SER A 4 -5.25 10.07 20.24
N LYS A 5 -4.36 9.12 19.92
CA LYS A 5 -4.40 7.77 20.52
C LYS A 5 -4.04 7.78 22.00
N VAL A 6 -3.05 8.57 22.38
CA VAL A 6 -2.70 8.76 23.81
C VAL A 6 -3.86 9.39 24.56
N GLN A 7 -4.49 10.44 24.01
CA GLN A 7 -5.64 11.07 24.64
C GLN A 7 -6.80 10.08 24.82
N ASN A 8 -7.12 9.29 23.78
CA ASN A 8 -8.16 8.25 23.88
C ASN A 8 -7.86 7.24 25.01
N GLU A 9 -6.61 6.85 25.21
CA GLU A 9 -6.25 5.95 26.32
C GLU A 9 -6.47 6.61 27.68
N ILE A 10 -6.16 7.91 27.82
CA ILE A 10 -6.38 8.68 29.03
C ILE A 10 -7.88 8.77 29.32
N ASP A 11 -8.68 9.14 28.34
CA ASP A 11 -10.13 9.29 28.46
C ASP A 11 -10.81 7.99 28.87
N ILE A 12 -10.40 6.86 28.24
CA ILE A 12 -10.90 5.53 28.60
C ILE A 12 -10.53 5.17 30.03
N LYS A 13 -9.30 5.42 30.47
CA LYS A 13 -8.86 5.13 31.84
C LYS A 13 -9.62 5.97 32.88
N ASN A 14 -9.97 7.19 32.53
CA ASN A 14 -10.72 8.11 33.42
C ASN A 14 -12.24 7.92 33.39
N SER A 15 -12.75 7.06 32.51
CA SER A 15 -14.21 6.87 32.30
C SER A 15 -14.94 6.06 33.38
N ASN A 16 -14.27 5.54 34.39
CA ASN A 16 -14.82 4.62 35.40
C ASN A 16 -15.40 3.32 34.82
N LYS A 17 -15.17 3.03 33.53
CA LYS A 17 -15.62 1.80 32.87
C LYS A 17 -14.53 0.72 32.93
N LYS A 18 -14.93 -0.54 32.90
CA LYS A 18 -14.00 -1.65 32.67
C LYS A 18 -13.52 -1.58 31.23
N TYR A 19 -12.21 -1.73 31.02
CA TYR A 19 -11.62 -1.64 29.67
C TYR A 19 -10.50 -2.68 29.49
N ILE A 20 -10.24 -2.99 28.24
CA ILE A 20 -9.00 -3.63 27.79
C ILE A 20 -8.48 -2.81 26.62
N ILE A 21 -7.27 -2.30 26.72
CA ILE A 21 -6.62 -1.56 25.65
C ILE A 21 -5.55 -2.46 25.01
N LEU A 22 -5.68 -2.67 23.69
CA LEU A 22 -4.70 -3.40 22.91
C LEU A 22 -3.91 -2.41 22.04
N ARG A 23 -2.62 -2.22 22.38
CA ARG A 23 -1.69 -1.43 21.56
C ARG A 23 -1.12 -2.33 20.48
N LEU A 24 -1.58 -2.11 19.26
CA LEU A 24 -1.24 -2.96 18.12
C LEU A 24 0.16 -2.62 17.57
N GLY A 25 0.95 -3.64 17.26
CA GLY A 25 2.04 -3.52 16.31
C GLY A 25 1.52 -3.22 14.91
N SER A 26 2.38 -3.19 13.91
CA SER A 26 1.97 -3.05 12.52
C SER A 26 1.20 -4.30 12.08
N VAL A 27 -0.10 -4.14 11.87
CA VAL A 27 -1.00 -5.23 11.49
C VAL A 27 -0.84 -5.55 10.01
N TYR A 28 -0.54 -6.80 9.69
CA TYR A 28 -0.37 -7.25 8.31
C TYR A 28 -1.26 -8.47 8.00
N GLY A 29 -1.61 -8.61 6.74
CA GLY A 29 -2.42 -9.73 6.24
C GLY A 29 -3.12 -9.36 4.93
N TYR A 30 -3.57 -10.35 4.19
CA TYR A 30 -4.28 -10.16 2.92
C TYR A 30 -5.75 -9.85 3.16
N SER A 31 -6.25 -8.85 2.44
CA SER A 31 -7.67 -8.62 2.19
C SER A 31 -7.84 -8.12 0.77
N SER A 32 -8.91 -8.51 0.10
CA SER A 32 -9.24 -8.02 -1.25
C SER A 32 -9.65 -6.56 -1.26
N ASP A 33 -10.34 -6.10 -0.21
CA ASP A 33 -11.07 -4.85 -0.26
C ASP A 33 -10.57 -3.76 0.69
N THR A 34 -10.14 -4.12 1.88
CA THR A 34 -9.94 -3.14 2.98
C THR A 34 -8.54 -3.13 3.57
N MET A 35 -7.57 -3.82 2.93
CA MET A 35 -6.24 -3.90 3.52
C MET A 35 -5.47 -2.59 3.38
N ARG A 36 -4.75 -2.23 4.44
CA ARG A 36 -3.78 -1.15 4.39
C ARG A 36 -2.50 -1.60 3.69
N ILE A 37 -2.45 -1.43 2.38
CA ILE A 37 -1.34 -1.93 1.54
C ILE A 37 0.02 -1.32 1.90
N ASN A 38 0.08 -0.08 2.40
CA ASN A 38 1.33 0.60 2.77
C ASN A 38 1.98 0.08 4.08
N ILE A 39 1.38 -0.89 4.75
CA ILE A 39 2.07 -1.65 5.79
C ILE A 39 3.15 -2.50 5.13
N MET A 40 4.37 -2.42 5.64
CA MET A 40 5.57 -2.94 4.97
C MET A 40 5.46 -4.41 4.51
N PRO A 41 5.03 -5.41 5.33
CA PRO A 41 4.89 -6.77 4.82
C PRO A 41 3.85 -6.90 3.69
N ASN A 42 2.76 -6.13 3.75
CA ASN A 42 1.75 -6.13 2.71
C ASN A 42 2.32 -5.58 1.40
N LEU A 43 2.96 -4.41 1.46
CA LEU A 43 3.57 -3.75 0.30
C LEU A 43 4.67 -4.62 -0.33
N PHE A 44 5.56 -5.17 0.49
CA PHE A 44 6.66 -6.01 0.02
C PHE A 44 6.15 -7.28 -0.67
N SER A 45 5.14 -7.93 -0.09
CA SER A 45 4.52 -9.10 -0.70
C SER A 45 3.84 -8.77 -2.03
N LYS A 46 3.19 -7.58 -2.13
CA LYS A 46 2.58 -7.12 -3.38
C LYS A 46 3.63 -6.86 -4.46
N ILE A 47 4.70 -6.12 -4.14
CA ILE A 47 5.81 -5.89 -5.07
C ILE A 47 6.45 -7.22 -5.48
N ALA A 48 6.64 -8.13 -4.52
CA ALA A 48 7.20 -9.44 -4.78
C ALA A 48 6.31 -10.27 -5.73
N SER A 49 4.98 -10.19 -5.61
CA SER A 49 4.06 -10.88 -6.53
C SER A 49 4.18 -10.43 -7.99
N GLN A 50 4.75 -9.25 -8.21
CA GLN A 50 4.96 -8.63 -9.53
C GLN A 50 6.42 -8.73 -10.02
N ASN A 51 7.26 -9.54 -9.38
CA ASN A 51 8.70 -9.67 -9.65
C ASN A 51 9.47 -8.32 -9.55
N GLY A 52 8.98 -7.40 -8.73
CA GLY A 52 9.53 -6.06 -8.59
C GLY A 52 10.78 -5.98 -7.72
N THR A 53 11.31 -4.75 -7.58
CA THR A 53 12.47 -4.45 -6.75
C THR A 53 12.05 -3.90 -5.38
N LEU A 54 12.48 -4.55 -4.30
CA LEU A 54 12.30 -4.06 -2.94
C LEU A 54 13.44 -3.10 -2.60
N LYS A 55 13.12 -1.84 -2.35
CA LYS A 55 14.10 -0.83 -1.92
C LYS A 55 14.24 -0.86 -0.39
N LEU A 56 15.49 -1.00 0.08
CA LEU A 56 15.85 -1.08 1.49
C LEU A 56 16.59 0.19 1.90
N PHE A 57 15.86 1.16 2.48
CA PHE A 57 16.44 2.41 2.96
C PHE A 57 17.43 2.13 4.09
N ALA A 58 18.62 2.72 4.02
CA ALA A 58 19.74 2.50 4.92
C ALA A 58 19.99 1.00 5.21
N GLY A 59 19.96 0.18 4.15
CA GLY A 59 20.18 -1.26 4.26
C GLY A 59 19.05 -2.02 4.96
N GLY A 60 17.90 -1.40 5.18
CA GLY A 60 16.74 -2.06 5.79
C GLY A 60 16.88 -2.35 7.29
N ARG A 61 17.72 -1.61 8.01
CA ARG A 61 18.02 -1.83 9.46
C ARG A 61 16.87 -1.45 10.40
N GLN A 62 15.82 -0.81 9.91
CA GLN A 62 14.67 -0.42 10.72
C GLN A 62 13.99 -1.63 11.36
N MET A 63 13.78 -1.57 12.67
CA MET A 63 13.01 -2.55 13.43
C MET A 63 11.50 -2.29 13.31
N LYS A 64 10.73 -3.36 13.17
CA LYS A 64 9.26 -3.31 13.13
C LYS A 64 8.68 -4.37 14.07
N SER A 65 7.70 -3.95 14.85
CA SER A 65 6.87 -4.85 15.64
C SER A 65 5.63 -5.19 14.84
N LEU A 66 5.48 -6.45 14.45
CA LEU A 66 4.47 -6.93 13.51
C LEU A 66 3.45 -7.85 14.21
N VAL A 67 2.22 -7.85 13.71
CA VAL A 67 1.18 -8.79 14.16
C VAL A 67 0.29 -9.22 13.00
N PRO A 68 -0.01 -10.53 12.83
CA PRO A 68 -0.93 -11.02 11.82
C PRO A 68 -2.36 -10.54 12.09
N LEU A 69 -3.07 -10.09 11.06
CA LEU A 69 -4.46 -9.61 11.14
C LEU A 69 -5.39 -10.62 11.82
N ILE A 70 -5.25 -11.89 11.47
CA ILE A 70 -6.10 -12.95 12.04
C ILE A 70 -5.82 -13.12 13.53
N ASP A 71 -4.56 -13.04 13.97
CA ASP A 71 -4.24 -13.09 15.40
C ASP A 71 -4.73 -11.86 16.17
N VAL A 72 -4.84 -10.71 15.50
CA VAL A 72 -5.52 -9.52 16.09
C VAL A 72 -6.99 -9.84 16.35
N ALA A 73 -7.73 -10.34 15.37
CA ALA A 73 -9.14 -10.71 15.54
C ALA A 73 -9.33 -11.78 16.64
N ARG A 74 -8.46 -12.79 16.65
CA ARG A 74 -8.46 -13.83 17.70
C ARG A 74 -8.19 -13.28 19.09
N CYS A 75 -7.28 -12.30 19.18
CA CYS A 75 -6.97 -11.67 20.47
C CYS A 75 -8.15 -10.85 21.00
N PHE A 76 -8.86 -10.13 20.14
CA PHE A 76 -10.09 -9.43 20.56
C PHE A 76 -11.12 -10.42 21.15
N LYS A 77 -11.41 -11.50 20.43
CA LYS A 77 -12.32 -12.56 20.91
C LYS A 77 -11.83 -13.18 22.23
N PHE A 78 -10.55 -13.54 22.30
CA PHE A 78 -9.96 -14.08 23.51
C PHE A 78 -10.10 -13.15 24.73
N MET A 79 -9.90 -11.84 24.53
CA MET A 79 -10.00 -10.85 25.61
C MET A 79 -11.45 -10.61 26.05
N GLU A 80 -12.41 -10.74 25.13
CA GLU A 80 -13.84 -10.65 25.44
C GLU A 80 -14.30 -11.83 26.30
N GLU A 81 -13.83 -13.04 25.98
CA GLU A 81 -14.20 -14.30 26.66
C GLU A 81 -13.40 -14.54 27.96
N LYS A 82 -12.27 -13.86 28.15
CA LYS A 82 -11.37 -14.10 29.27
C LYS A 82 -11.85 -13.42 30.54
N GLU A 83 -12.34 -14.20 31.49
CA GLU A 83 -12.68 -13.70 32.81
C GLU A 83 -11.44 -13.24 33.60
N GLY A 84 -11.65 -12.29 34.51
CA GLY A 84 -10.62 -11.81 35.44
C GLY A 84 -9.71 -10.71 34.89
N ILE A 85 -9.70 -10.42 33.59
CA ILE A 85 -8.94 -9.32 33.01
C ILE A 85 -9.84 -8.08 32.95
N LYS A 86 -9.46 -7.03 33.68
CA LYS A 86 -10.22 -5.76 33.74
C LYS A 86 -9.26 -4.60 33.89
N SER A 87 -9.54 -3.51 33.18
CA SER A 87 -8.79 -2.25 33.24
C SER A 87 -7.28 -2.39 32.99
N GLU A 88 -6.96 -3.11 31.91
CA GLU A 88 -5.62 -3.50 31.56
C GLU A 88 -5.20 -3.02 30.17
N VAL A 89 -3.90 -2.84 29.99
CA VAL A 89 -3.27 -2.46 28.71
C VAL A 89 -2.28 -3.54 28.30
N PHE A 90 -2.38 -4.01 27.07
CA PHE A 90 -1.49 -5.01 26.48
C PHE A 90 -0.91 -4.53 25.16
N ASN A 91 0.37 -4.82 24.91
CA ASN A 91 0.93 -4.71 23.57
C ASN A 91 0.60 -5.99 22.79
N LEU A 92 -0.09 -5.82 21.68
CA LEU A 92 -0.44 -6.90 20.77
C LEU A 92 0.49 -6.86 19.56
N THR A 93 1.60 -7.54 19.69
CA THR A 93 2.60 -7.76 18.65
C THR A 93 3.14 -9.18 18.78
N LYS A 94 3.53 -9.77 17.64
CA LYS A 94 4.11 -11.12 17.62
C LYS A 94 5.60 -11.06 17.34
N ASP A 95 5.96 -10.51 16.19
CA ASP A 95 7.33 -10.54 15.68
C ASP A 95 7.98 -9.16 15.79
N THR A 96 9.24 -9.13 16.22
CA THR A 96 10.10 -7.96 16.11
C THR A 96 11.21 -8.31 15.11
N ILE A 97 11.23 -7.60 13.98
CA ILE A 97 11.99 -7.98 12.80
C ILE A 97 12.45 -6.72 12.04
N THR A 98 13.56 -6.80 11.35
CA THR A 98 14.05 -5.73 10.49
C THR A 98 13.32 -5.72 9.14
N VAL A 99 13.33 -4.57 8.47
CA VAL A 99 12.82 -4.43 7.10
C VAL A 99 13.57 -5.34 6.13
N LYS A 100 14.90 -5.51 6.32
CA LYS A 100 15.74 -6.40 5.51
C LYS A 100 15.29 -7.85 5.62
N GLU A 101 15.10 -8.36 6.84
CA GLU A 101 14.65 -9.75 7.06
C GLU A 101 13.30 -10.03 6.40
N VAL A 102 12.36 -9.08 6.43
CA VAL A 102 11.08 -9.24 5.71
C VAL A 102 11.28 -9.28 4.20
N ALA A 103 12.18 -8.47 3.65
CA ALA A 103 12.51 -8.51 2.23
C ALA A 103 13.17 -9.83 1.84
N GLU A 104 14.03 -10.39 2.69
CA GLU A 104 14.65 -11.70 2.48
C GLU A 104 13.61 -12.84 2.50
N ILE A 105 12.61 -12.77 3.37
CA ILE A 105 11.47 -13.71 3.34
C ILE A 105 10.72 -13.59 2.01
N CYS A 106 10.47 -12.37 1.52
CA CYS A 106 9.85 -12.19 0.21
C CYS A 106 10.68 -12.80 -0.92
N LYS A 107 12.01 -12.59 -0.88
CA LYS A 107 12.94 -13.16 -1.87
C LYS A 107 13.01 -14.69 -1.81
N LYS A 108 12.95 -15.26 -0.62
CA LYS A 108 12.85 -16.73 -0.43
C LYS A 108 11.64 -17.31 -1.16
N HIS A 109 10.49 -16.63 -1.10
CA HIS A 109 9.24 -17.11 -1.72
C HIS A 109 9.06 -16.68 -3.17
N ASN A 110 9.79 -15.66 -3.63
CA ASN A 110 9.91 -15.30 -5.03
C ASN A 110 11.35 -14.89 -5.39
N PRO A 111 12.19 -15.82 -5.82
CA PRO A 111 13.59 -15.55 -6.18
C PRO A 111 13.80 -14.56 -7.34
N LYS A 112 12.74 -14.29 -8.13
CA LYS A 112 12.80 -13.37 -9.28
C LYS A 112 12.88 -11.89 -8.87
N ILE A 113 12.54 -11.55 -7.60
CA ILE A 113 12.64 -10.18 -7.13
C ILE A 113 14.09 -9.78 -6.90
N SER A 114 14.36 -8.47 -6.99
CA SER A 114 15.63 -7.88 -6.60
C SER A 114 15.50 -7.10 -5.29
N LEU A 115 16.57 -7.11 -4.51
CA LEU A 115 16.71 -6.25 -3.32
C LEU A 115 17.72 -5.16 -3.65
N ARG A 116 17.36 -3.90 -3.41
CA ARG A 116 18.22 -2.74 -3.63
C ARG A 116 18.39 -1.96 -2.34
N GLU A 117 19.57 -2.00 -1.78
CA GLU A 117 19.92 -1.14 -0.64
C GLU A 117 20.17 0.29 -1.13
N THR A 118 19.76 1.27 -0.33
CA THR A 118 20.02 2.68 -0.57
C THR A 118 20.69 3.29 0.66
N ASN A 119 21.44 4.37 0.46
CA ASN A 119 22.12 5.10 1.53
C ASN A 119 21.25 6.21 2.13
N ASP A 120 19.96 6.25 1.79
CA ASP A 120 19.05 7.25 2.32
C ASP A 120 19.02 7.22 3.85
N GLU A 121 19.02 8.38 4.47
CA GLU A 121 18.81 8.50 5.91
C GLU A 121 17.40 8.01 6.28
N ILE A 122 17.32 7.30 7.40
CA ILE A 122 16.05 6.92 8.00
C ILE A 122 15.82 7.76 9.26
N PRO A 123 14.68 8.44 9.37
CA PRO A 123 14.42 9.33 10.50
C PRO A 123 14.28 8.57 11.83
N ASN A 124 14.05 7.25 11.79
CA ASN A 124 13.84 6.43 12.98
C ASN A 124 14.22 4.96 12.73
N LEU A 125 15.10 4.42 13.56
CA LEU A 125 15.48 3.00 13.54
C LEU A 125 14.35 2.05 13.98
N GLY A 126 13.26 2.62 14.49
CA GLY A 126 12.15 1.84 15.00
C GLY A 126 12.31 1.48 16.48
N PHE A 127 11.37 0.70 16.96
CA PHE A 127 11.33 0.19 18.33
C PHE A 127 10.68 -1.18 18.37
N SER A 128 10.98 -1.93 19.42
CA SER A 128 10.32 -3.19 19.71
C SER A 128 9.25 -3.03 20.78
N LEU A 129 8.13 -3.70 20.62
CA LEU A 129 7.08 -3.80 21.63
C LEU A 129 7.16 -5.17 22.31
N SER A 130 7.21 -5.17 23.63
CA SER A 130 7.18 -6.43 24.40
C SER A 130 5.74 -6.91 24.54
N ASN A 131 5.48 -8.16 24.15
CA ASN A 131 4.19 -8.84 24.31
C ASN A 131 4.13 -9.77 25.55
N LYS A 132 5.14 -9.76 26.40
CA LYS A 132 5.28 -10.67 27.56
C LYS A 132 4.04 -10.65 28.47
N LYS A 133 3.46 -9.47 28.70
CA LYS A 133 2.26 -9.30 29.53
C LYS A 133 1.04 -9.99 28.88
N LEU A 134 0.89 -9.87 27.57
CA LEU A 134 -0.18 -10.53 26.82
C LEU A 134 -0.03 -12.05 26.89
N LEU A 135 1.17 -12.58 26.68
CA LEU A 135 1.41 -14.02 26.70
C LEU A 135 1.12 -14.65 28.09
N LYS A 136 1.33 -13.91 29.18
CA LYS A 136 0.99 -14.35 30.54
C LYS A 136 -0.52 -14.57 30.75
N THR A 137 -1.38 -14.01 29.89
CA THR A 137 -2.82 -14.28 29.94
C THR A 137 -3.21 -15.64 29.39
N GLY A 138 -2.26 -16.35 28.75
CA GLY A 138 -2.48 -17.61 28.05
C GLY A 138 -2.81 -17.46 26.55
N PHE A 139 -2.84 -16.22 26.03
CA PHE A 139 -3.01 -16.01 24.58
C PHE A 139 -1.85 -16.64 23.79
N LYS A 140 -2.18 -17.32 22.69
CA LYS A 140 -1.21 -17.94 21.78
C LYS A 140 -1.39 -17.44 20.36
N PHE A 141 -0.32 -16.95 19.77
CA PHE A 141 -0.26 -16.63 18.34
C PHE A 141 -0.24 -17.93 17.53
N LEU A 142 -0.99 -18.00 16.45
CA LEU A 142 -1.07 -19.16 15.56
C LEU A 142 -0.43 -18.91 14.19
N TYR A 143 -0.43 -17.67 13.71
CA TYR A 143 -0.04 -17.36 12.35
C TYR A 143 1.43 -16.92 12.26
N ASN A 144 2.12 -17.43 11.26
CA ASN A 144 3.55 -17.26 11.05
C ASN A 144 3.82 -16.25 9.92
N LEU A 145 4.77 -15.33 10.11
CA LEU A 145 5.11 -14.29 9.13
C LEU A 145 5.56 -14.87 7.79
N ASP A 146 6.43 -15.87 7.80
CA ASP A 146 6.95 -16.52 6.58
C ASP A 146 5.81 -17.11 5.73
N GLN A 147 4.90 -17.86 6.36
CA GLN A 147 3.73 -18.42 5.66
C GLN A 147 2.77 -17.35 5.16
N ASN A 148 2.49 -16.32 5.96
CA ASN A 148 1.60 -15.25 5.55
C ASN A 148 2.16 -14.47 4.35
N ILE A 149 3.47 -14.20 4.31
CA ILE A 149 4.13 -13.56 3.17
C ILE A 149 3.99 -14.45 1.93
N LYS A 150 4.27 -15.75 2.05
CA LYS A 150 4.08 -16.72 0.97
C LYS A 150 2.66 -16.69 0.43
N GLU A 151 1.66 -16.73 1.30
CA GLU A 151 0.25 -16.69 0.92
C GLU A 151 -0.13 -15.37 0.25
N MET A 152 0.35 -14.23 0.77
CA MET A 152 0.08 -12.93 0.18
C MET A 152 0.66 -12.83 -1.23
N ILE A 153 1.92 -13.23 -1.44
CA ILE A 153 2.56 -13.27 -2.76
C ILE A 153 1.74 -14.14 -3.72
N PHE A 154 1.34 -15.33 -3.27
CA PHE A 154 0.55 -16.26 -4.08
C PHE A 154 -0.84 -15.72 -4.43
N LYS A 155 -1.58 -15.16 -3.46
CA LYS A 155 -2.91 -14.59 -3.70
C LYS A 155 -2.85 -13.44 -4.70
N TRP A 156 -1.87 -12.55 -4.58
CA TRP A 156 -1.70 -11.47 -5.54
C TRP A 156 -1.19 -11.92 -6.91
N SER A 157 -0.32 -12.92 -6.99
CA SER A 157 0.12 -13.46 -8.27
C SER A 157 -0.98 -14.16 -9.06
N LYS A 158 -2.01 -14.68 -8.36
CA LYS A 158 -3.20 -15.27 -8.98
C LYS A 158 -4.25 -14.26 -9.41
N GLN A 159 -4.16 -13.01 -8.98
CA GLN A 159 -4.95 -11.95 -9.59
C GLN A 159 -4.52 -11.84 -11.06
N LYS A 160 -5.16 -12.61 -11.93
CA LYS A 160 -4.99 -12.51 -13.38
C LYS A 160 -5.44 -11.09 -13.76
N ILE A 161 -4.48 -10.19 -13.91
CA ILE A 161 -4.69 -9.00 -14.68
C ILE A 161 -4.97 -9.52 -16.09
N LYS A 162 -6.24 -9.44 -16.55
CA LYS A 162 -6.54 -9.66 -17.94
C LYS A 162 -5.63 -8.71 -18.73
N LYS A 163 -5.06 -9.14 -19.85
CA LYS A 163 -4.20 -8.28 -20.70
C LYS A 163 -4.88 -6.94 -21.02
N ASP A 164 -6.21 -6.92 -21.09
CA ASP A 164 -7.02 -5.71 -21.30
C ASP A 164 -7.10 -4.78 -20.08
N LEU A 165 -6.60 -5.21 -18.91
CA LEU A 165 -6.55 -4.47 -17.65
C LEU A 165 -5.10 -4.20 -17.21
N GLU A 166 -4.16 -4.16 -18.16
CA GLU A 166 -2.79 -3.74 -17.88
C GLU A 166 -2.75 -2.21 -17.85
N TYR A 167 -2.97 -1.67 -16.66
CA TYR A 167 -3.00 -0.22 -16.44
C TYR A 167 -1.60 0.40 -16.35
N VAL A 168 -0.58 -0.38 -16.01
CA VAL A 168 0.79 0.10 -15.80
C VAL A 168 1.71 -0.48 -16.86
N LYS A 169 2.35 0.43 -17.60
CA LYS A 169 3.29 0.07 -18.67
C LYS A 169 4.69 0.52 -18.31
N ASP A 170 5.64 -0.37 -18.49
CA ASP A 170 7.05 -0.01 -18.47
C ASP A 170 7.43 0.74 -19.75
N GLY A 171 8.47 1.59 -19.68
CA GLY A 171 9.00 2.23 -20.88
C GLY A 171 9.51 1.18 -21.86
N GLY A 172 9.01 1.22 -23.10
CA GLY A 172 9.53 0.44 -24.22
C GLY A 172 10.84 1.04 -24.74
N ASN A 173 11.58 0.27 -25.54
CA ASN A 173 12.80 0.71 -26.24
C ASN A 173 13.75 1.50 -25.34
N ILE A 174 14.23 0.87 -24.28
CA ILE A 174 15.18 1.45 -23.33
C ILE A 174 16.56 1.46 -23.97
N TYR A 175 17.12 2.66 -24.13
CA TYR A 175 18.51 2.88 -24.52
C TYR A 175 19.29 3.44 -23.35
N ALA A 176 20.45 2.86 -23.02
CA ALA A 176 21.30 3.31 -21.92
C ALA A 176 22.76 3.35 -22.35
N ASP A 177 23.45 4.46 -22.03
CA ASP A 177 24.89 4.64 -22.26
C ASP A 177 25.53 5.36 -21.05
N SER A 178 26.79 5.78 -21.20
CA SER A 178 27.51 6.50 -20.14
C SER A 178 26.88 7.84 -19.71
N ARG A 179 26.01 8.42 -20.53
CA ARG A 179 25.29 9.69 -20.27
C ARG A 179 23.99 9.47 -19.52
N GLY A 180 23.45 8.21 -19.48
CA GLY A 180 22.18 7.91 -18.80
C GLY A 180 21.27 6.98 -19.62
N LYS A 181 19.97 7.13 -19.39
CA LYS A 181 18.93 6.25 -19.93
C LYS A 181 17.83 7.03 -20.64
N ILE A 182 17.43 6.55 -21.81
CA ILE A 182 16.24 7.02 -22.53
C ILE A 182 15.19 5.93 -22.44
N SER A 183 13.98 6.30 -22.03
CA SER A 183 12.82 5.39 -22.02
C SER A 183 11.71 6.01 -22.85
N ASN A 184 11.20 5.29 -23.83
CA ASN A 184 10.14 5.75 -24.70
C ASN A 184 8.80 5.16 -24.27
N HIS A 185 7.74 5.98 -24.28
CA HIS A 185 6.38 5.56 -24.02
C HIS A 185 5.52 5.87 -25.23
N GLU A 186 4.87 4.84 -25.78
CA GLU A 186 3.92 5.03 -26.86
C GLU A 186 2.56 5.47 -26.32
N LEU A 187 1.98 6.48 -26.95
CA LEU A 187 0.67 7.00 -26.62
C LEU A 187 -0.33 6.63 -27.72
N THR A 188 -1.53 6.22 -27.31
CA THR A 188 -2.59 5.79 -28.23
C THR A 188 -3.30 6.94 -28.92
N GLU A 189 -3.16 8.16 -28.39
CA GLU A 189 -3.80 9.35 -28.93
C GLU A 189 -2.91 10.58 -28.71
N PRO A 190 -3.07 11.64 -29.54
CA PRO A 190 -2.34 12.88 -29.37
C PRO A 190 -2.63 13.55 -28.03
N ILE A 191 -1.63 14.21 -27.46
CA ILE A 191 -1.77 15.05 -26.27
C ILE A 191 -1.47 16.50 -26.66
N ASN A 192 -2.16 17.45 -26.07
CA ASN A 192 -1.94 18.88 -26.27
C ASN A 192 -1.84 19.66 -24.96
N LEU A 193 -1.94 18.97 -23.81
CA LEU A 193 -1.74 19.56 -22.50
C LEU A 193 -0.97 18.58 -21.60
N ILE A 194 0.04 19.12 -20.91
CA ILE A 194 0.82 18.38 -19.91
C ILE A 194 0.64 19.08 -18.57
N GLY A 195 0.10 18.36 -17.58
CA GLY A 195 0.05 18.81 -16.19
C GLY A 195 1.22 18.23 -15.40
N LEU A 196 2.04 19.07 -14.79
CA LEU A 196 3.03 18.63 -13.80
C LEU A 196 2.35 18.58 -12.42
N ILE A 197 2.33 17.42 -11.80
CA ILE A 197 1.66 17.22 -10.52
C ILE A 197 2.65 16.71 -9.49
N GLU A 198 2.69 17.39 -8.36
CA GLU A 198 3.45 17.00 -7.18
C GLU A 198 2.50 16.59 -6.05
N SER A 199 2.84 15.52 -5.36
CA SER A 199 2.02 14.97 -4.29
C SER A 199 2.90 14.47 -3.16
N ARG A 200 2.54 14.82 -1.94
CA ARG A 200 3.26 14.41 -0.74
C ARG A 200 2.93 12.97 -0.35
N LYS A 201 3.89 12.30 0.23
CA LYS A 201 3.69 10.98 0.84
C LYS A 201 2.49 10.99 1.80
N GLY A 202 1.65 9.96 1.72
CA GLY A 202 0.47 9.77 2.57
C GLY A 202 -0.79 10.47 2.08
N THR A 203 -0.70 11.29 1.02
CA THR A 203 -1.89 11.90 0.41
C THR A 203 -2.59 10.94 -0.55
N ILE A 204 -3.83 11.27 -0.88
CA ILE A 204 -4.68 10.52 -1.80
C ILE A 204 -5.16 11.49 -2.88
N ARG A 205 -5.20 11.03 -4.13
CA ARG A 205 -5.81 11.75 -5.25
C ARG A 205 -6.71 10.83 -6.05
N ALA A 206 -7.40 11.41 -7.01
CA ALA A 206 -8.39 10.78 -7.86
C ALA A 206 -9.68 10.44 -7.09
N ASN A 207 -9.95 9.21 -6.68
CA ASN A 207 -11.26 8.80 -6.15
C ASN A 207 -12.41 9.14 -7.12
N HIS A 208 -12.17 8.90 -8.43
CA HIS A 208 -13.12 9.20 -9.49
C HIS A 208 -12.90 8.31 -10.73
N TYR A 209 -13.74 8.48 -11.70
CA TYR A 209 -13.53 8.00 -13.07
C TYR A 209 -13.81 9.09 -14.10
N HIS A 210 -13.29 8.91 -15.31
CA HIS A 210 -13.58 9.75 -16.46
C HIS A 210 -14.50 9.03 -17.43
N PRO A 211 -15.69 9.56 -17.73
CA PRO A 211 -16.59 8.91 -18.68
C PRO A 211 -16.08 8.85 -20.12
N GLN A 212 -15.25 9.83 -20.53
CA GLN A 212 -14.84 10.01 -21.92
C GLN A 212 -13.31 9.96 -22.11
N GLN A 213 -12.53 10.35 -21.13
CA GLN A 213 -11.09 10.49 -21.25
C GLN A 213 -10.36 9.19 -20.90
N GLU A 214 -9.33 8.86 -21.71
CA GLU A 214 -8.25 7.99 -21.25
C GLU A 214 -7.21 8.84 -20.50
N GLN A 215 -7.04 8.61 -19.22
CA GLN A 215 -6.04 9.32 -18.41
C GLN A 215 -4.70 8.61 -18.50
N LYS A 216 -3.64 9.39 -18.73
CA LYS A 216 -2.26 8.91 -18.80
C LYS A 216 -1.39 9.67 -17.83
N CYS A 217 -0.71 8.96 -16.93
CA CYS A 217 0.17 9.55 -15.93
C CYS A 217 1.56 8.92 -16.01
N LEU A 218 2.56 9.70 -16.45
CA LEU A 218 3.95 9.28 -16.47
C LEU A 218 4.63 9.69 -15.16
N PHE A 219 5.03 8.71 -14.37
CA PHE A 219 5.66 8.94 -13.06
C PHE A 219 7.16 9.21 -13.23
N THR A 220 7.59 10.44 -13.00
CA THR A 220 8.98 10.88 -13.15
C THR A 220 9.80 10.73 -11.87
N LYS A 221 9.11 10.66 -10.71
CA LYS A 221 9.74 10.48 -9.40
C LYS A 221 8.75 9.84 -8.44
N GLY A 222 9.23 8.99 -7.53
CA GLY A 222 8.45 8.48 -6.40
C GLY A 222 7.80 7.12 -6.64
N GLN A 223 6.68 6.88 -5.95
CA GLN A 223 5.94 5.61 -6.01
C GLN A 223 4.53 5.83 -5.46
N ILE A 224 3.56 5.23 -6.13
CA ILE A 224 2.17 5.18 -5.67
C ILE A 224 1.65 3.74 -5.64
N ILE A 225 0.54 3.57 -4.94
CA ILE A 225 -0.36 2.43 -5.12
C ILE A 225 -1.59 2.99 -5.82
N GLU A 226 -1.95 2.39 -6.93
CA GLU A 226 -3.14 2.76 -7.67
C GLU A 226 -4.16 1.61 -7.63
N ILE A 227 -5.42 1.95 -7.39
CA ILE A 227 -6.55 1.02 -7.30
C ILE A 227 -7.45 1.34 -8.47
N TYR A 228 -7.84 0.32 -9.22
CA TYR A 228 -8.68 0.43 -10.42
C TYR A 228 -9.88 -0.50 -10.34
N GLN A 229 -10.98 -0.08 -10.94
CA GLN A 229 -12.13 -0.95 -11.20
C GLN A 229 -12.88 -0.44 -12.43
N ASP A 230 -13.15 -1.31 -13.39
CA ASP A 230 -14.10 -1.02 -14.47
C ASP A 230 -15.51 -0.97 -13.88
N ILE A 231 -16.17 0.18 -13.98
CA ILE A 231 -17.48 0.40 -13.37
C ILE A 231 -18.64 0.06 -14.32
N ILE A 232 -18.35 -0.18 -15.60
CA ILE A 232 -19.40 -0.63 -16.57
C ILE A 232 -19.72 -2.11 -16.35
N ASN A 233 -18.70 -2.90 -15.99
CA ASN A 233 -18.89 -4.31 -15.71
C ASN A 233 -19.02 -4.54 -14.20
N PRO A 234 -20.22 -4.84 -13.68
CA PRO A 234 -20.45 -5.04 -12.24
C PRO A 234 -19.58 -6.13 -11.61
N ASP A 235 -19.18 -7.13 -12.40
CA ASP A 235 -18.35 -8.25 -11.94
C ASP A 235 -16.85 -7.94 -12.06
N SER A 236 -16.48 -6.73 -12.43
CA SER A 236 -15.08 -6.34 -12.58
C SER A 236 -14.36 -6.32 -11.22
N PRO A 237 -13.26 -7.06 -11.08
CA PRO A 237 -12.52 -7.05 -9.83
C PRO A 237 -11.82 -5.70 -9.63
N LYS A 238 -11.69 -5.28 -8.38
CA LYS A 238 -10.74 -4.23 -8.02
C LYS A 238 -9.32 -4.73 -8.24
N VAL A 239 -8.55 -3.98 -9.02
CA VAL A 239 -7.14 -4.26 -9.28
C VAL A 239 -6.29 -3.24 -8.54
N THR A 240 -5.32 -3.70 -7.77
CA THR A 240 -4.36 -2.83 -7.07
C THR A 240 -2.97 -3.05 -7.63
N GLN A 241 -2.34 -1.98 -8.10
CA GLN A 241 -0.99 -2.00 -8.67
C GLN A 241 -0.08 -0.99 -7.98
N VAL A 242 1.21 -1.33 -7.89
CA VAL A 242 2.26 -0.41 -7.51
C VAL A 242 2.80 0.24 -8.79
N VAL A 243 2.76 1.56 -8.85
CA VAL A 243 3.34 2.33 -9.95
C VAL A 243 4.61 2.99 -9.47
N ASN A 244 5.69 2.75 -10.19
CA ASN A 244 7.03 3.24 -9.88
C ASN A 244 7.46 4.36 -10.83
N GLU A 245 8.51 5.03 -10.45
CA GLU A 245 9.24 5.96 -11.32
C GLU A 245 9.61 5.29 -12.66
N GLY A 246 9.39 6.00 -13.75
CA GLY A 246 9.62 5.54 -15.12
C GLY A 246 8.46 4.74 -15.71
N GLN A 247 7.38 4.49 -14.98
CA GLN A 247 6.20 3.78 -15.49
C GLN A 247 5.09 4.76 -15.91
N LEU A 248 4.31 4.34 -16.90
CA LEU A 248 3.13 5.03 -17.39
C LEU A 248 1.87 4.31 -16.91
N SER A 249 1.03 5.00 -16.12
CA SER A 249 -0.33 4.54 -15.82
C SER A 249 -1.27 4.99 -16.91
N VAL A 250 -2.07 4.07 -17.46
CA VAL A 250 -3.05 4.31 -18.51
C VAL A 250 -4.42 3.84 -18.04
N ILE A 251 -5.33 4.77 -17.82
CA ILE A 251 -6.66 4.52 -17.27
C ILE A 251 -7.68 4.81 -18.36
N LYS A 252 -8.37 3.77 -18.82
CA LYS A 252 -9.41 3.86 -19.85
C LYS A 252 -10.64 4.62 -19.34
N PRO A 253 -11.48 5.17 -20.24
CA PRO A 253 -12.78 5.70 -19.85
C PRO A 253 -13.58 4.69 -19.00
N ASN A 254 -14.32 5.21 -18.03
CA ASN A 254 -15.15 4.43 -17.10
C ASN A 254 -14.39 3.44 -16.20
N VAL A 255 -13.08 3.62 -16.04
CA VAL A 255 -12.32 2.93 -15.00
C VAL A 255 -12.15 3.85 -13.81
N ALA A 256 -12.82 3.52 -12.71
CA ALA A 256 -12.65 4.23 -11.45
C ALA A 256 -11.25 3.96 -10.90
N HIS A 257 -10.60 4.98 -10.37
CA HIS A 257 -9.25 4.86 -9.85
C HIS A 257 -8.98 5.75 -8.65
N THR A 258 -8.01 5.34 -7.84
CA THR A 258 -7.52 6.08 -6.69
C THR A 258 -6.01 5.93 -6.58
N MET A 259 -5.32 7.05 -6.39
CA MET A 259 -3.87 7.13 -6.23
C MET A 259 -3.51 7.35 -4.76
N VAL A 260 -2.82 6.41 -4.14
CA VAL A 260 -2.30 6.53 -2.77
C VAL A 260 -0.78 6.73 -2.84
N PHE A 261 -0.30 7.88 -2.41
CA PHE A 261 1.12 8.24 -2.52
C PHE A 261 1.95 7.64 -1.39
N THR A 262 2.77 6.65 -1.71
CA THR A 262 3.66 5.97 -0.74
C THR A 262 4.98 6.69 -0.53
N LYS A 263 5.31 7.63 -1.43
CA LYS A 263 6.46 8.54 -1.38
C LYS A 263 6.04 9.90 -1.90
N ASP A 264 6.86 10.92 -1.64
CA ASP A 264 6.78 12.18 -2.38
C ASP A 264 6.96 11.87 -3.87
N THR A 265 5.98 12.23 -4.66
CA THR A 265 5.85 11.77 -6.05
C THR A 265 5.61 12.94 -6.98
N THR A 266 6.30 12.93 -8.12
CA THR A 266 6.10 13.85 -9.24
C THR A 266 5.70 13.04 -10.46
N PHE A 267 4.65 13.45 -11.14
CA PHE A 267 4.21 12.82 -12.38
C PHE A 267 3.64 13.83 -13.38
N LEU A 268 3.69 13.44 -14.64
CA LEU A 268 3.09 14.19 -15.75
C LEU A 268 1.72 13.58 -16.05
N ASN A 269 0.67 14.41 -15.96
CA ASN A 269 -0.64 14.06 -16.49
C ASN A 269 -0.70 14.50 -17.95
N LEU A 270 -0.84 13.54 -18.85
CA LEU A 270 -0.83 13.71 -20.30
C LEU A 270 -2.27 13.74 -20.80
N VAL A 271 -2.74 14.91 -21.22
CA VAL A 271 -4.16 15.15 -21.50
C VAL A 271 -4.38 15.45 -22.98
N ARG A 272 -5.44 14.89 -23.54
CA ARG A 272 -6.01 15.32 -24.81
C ARG A 272 -7.15 16.30 -24.54
N GLY A 273 -7.13 17.46 -25.18
CA GLY A 273 -8.16 18.48 -25.00
C GLY A 273 -7.88 19.44 -23.85
N GLU A 274 -8.85 20.27 -23.54
CA GLU A 274 -8.81 21.21 -22.43
C GLU A 274 -9.12 20.52 -21.10
N ARG A 275 -8.53 21.04 -20.03
CA ARG A 275 -8.79 20.52 -18.67
C ARG A 275 -10.04 21.20 -18.12
N ASP A 276 -11.18 20.57 -18.35
CA ASP A 276 -12.46 21.01 -17.83
C ASP A 276 -13.11 19.89 -17.02
N HIS A 277 -13.10 20.02 -15.71
CA HIS A 277 -13.66 19.02 -14.81
C HIS A 277 -15.12 19.31 -14.44
N GLU A 278 -15.63 20.51 -14.71
CA GLU A 278 -16.92 20.98 -14.19
C GLU A 278 -18.03 20.99 -15.26
N ASN A 279 -17.66 21.17 -16.52
CA ASN A 279 -18.64 21.40 -17.60
C ASN A 279 -18.86 20.22 -18.54
N TYR A 280 -18.74 18.99 -18.06
CA TYR A 280 -18.94 17.76 -18.86
C TYR A 280 -18.05 17.66 -20.11
N GLY A 281 -16.93 18.38 -20.12
CA GLY A 281 -15.90 18.26 -21.15
C GLY A 281 -15.23 16.89 -21.12
N ILE A 282 -14.27 16.68 -22.05
CA ILE A 282 -13.57 15.39 -22.18
C ILE A 282 -12.85 14.96 -20.90
N THR A 283 -12.45 15.91 -20.04
CA THR A 283 -11.77 15.66 -18.76
C THR A 283 -12.73 15.59 -17.57
N HIS A 284 -14.04 15.61 -17.81
CA HIS A 284 -15.04 15.48 -16.75
C HIS A 284 -14.79 14.28 -15.85
N THR A 285 -15.02 14.47 -14.56
CA THR A 285 -14.84 13.41 -13.55
C THR A 285 -16.15 13.13 -12.81
N VAL A 286 -16.37 11.86 -12.51
CA VAL A 286 -17.47 11.42 -11.66
C VAL A 286 -16.87 10.77 -10.40
N LYS A 287 -17.30 11.24 -9.24
CA LYS A 287 -16.77 10.78 -7.94
C LYS A 287 -17.01 9.28 -7.73
N HIS A 288 -15.97 8.55 -7.35
CA HIS A 288 -16.02 7.14 -6.98
C HIS A 288 -14.93 6.84 -5.96
N VAL A 289 -15.28 6.70 -4.70
CA VAL A 289 -14.32 6.63 -3.59
C VAL A 289 -13.95 5.19 -3.28
N PHE A 290 -12.65 4.86 -3.37
CA PHE A 290 -12.09 3.60 -2.89
C PHE A 290 -11.41 3.75 -1.54
N VAL A 291 -10.84 4.93 -1.27
CA VAL A 291 -10.09 5.22 -0.05
C VAL A 291 -10.52 6.58 0.46
N ASP A 292 -10.99 6.64 1.70
CA ASP A 292 -11.37 7.90 2.33
C ASP A 292 -10.14 8.78 2.58
N GLU A 293 -10.25 10.03 2.23
CA GLU A 293 -9.32 11.08 2.63
C GLU A 293 -9.51 11.33 4.13
N LYS A 294 -8.46 11.11 4.91
CA LYS A 294 -8.46 11.38 6.35
C LYS A 294 -7.90 12.75 6.63
#